data_a7155915f7224f467731d2232df25340
#
_entry.id   a7155915f7224f467731d2232df25340
#
_cell.length_a   1.000
_cell.length_b   1.000
_cell.length_c   1.000
_cell.angle_alpha   90.00
_cell.angle_beta   90.00
_cell.angle_gamma   90.00
#
_symmetry.space_group_name_H-M   'P 1'
#
loop_
_entity.id
_entity.type
_entity.pdbx_description
1 polymer ?
#
loop_
_entity_poly.entity_id
_entity_poly.type
_entity_poly.pdbx_seq_one_letter_code
_entity_poly.pdbx_strand_id
1 'polypeptide(L)'
;MIRNCFFAVDLGATSGRTILGSFSEGGLELEEVNRFPNHLIEVGGHFYWDIYALYQYVIDGLKLVAGKQDVKIVSIGIDTWGVDFVCVGKDGHLLRQPYAYRDPQTNGAPEALFSRIPRSKVYKLTGIQIMNFNSLFQLDTLRRNNDSALAAVDKILFIPDALSYMLTGEMVTEYTIASTAQLVNAQTRKLEPELLKAVVLCIRERKSEH
;
A
#
# COMPACT_ATOMS: atom_id res chain seq x y z
N MET A 1 -10.34 -0.95 -35.93
CA MET A 1 -11.39 -0.50 -34.96
C MET A 1 -10.70 -0.31 -33.63
N ILE A 2 -10.94 0.80 -32.93
CA ILE A 2 -10.31 1.06 -31.62
C ILE A 2 -11.04 0.23 -30.56
N ARG A 3 -10.28 -0.55 -29.78
CA ARG A 3 -10.80 -1.38 -28.67
C ARG A 3 -10.67 -0.62 -27.35
N ASN A 4 -11.74 -0.59 -26.58
CA ASN A 4 -11.68 -0.13 -25.19
C ASN A 4 -11.01 -1.21 -24.33
N CYS A 5 -9.93 -0.84 -23.65
CA CYS A 5 -9.12 -1.76 -22.88
C CYS A 5 -8.96 -1.26 -21.44
N PHE A 6 -8.72 -2.20 -20.55
CA PHE A 6 -8.42 -2.00 -19.13
C PHE A 6 -6.97 -2.39 -18.90
N PHE A 7 -6.20 -1.52 -18.26
CA PHE A 7 -4.82 -1.80 -17.91
C PHE A 7 -4.75 -2.24 -16.45
N ALA A 8 -4.38 -3.47 -16.22
CA ALA A 8 -4.26 -4.04 -14.88
C ALA A 8 -2.78 -4.19 -14.50
N VAL A 9 -2.46 -3.80 -13.27
CA VAL A 9 -1.16 -4.00 -12.64
C VAL A 9 -1.35 -5.01 -11.51
N ASP A 10 -0.66 -6.15 -11.60
CA ASP A 10 -0.73 -7.24 -10.62
C ASP A 10 0.67 -7.44 -10.03
N LEU A 11 0.86 -6.98 -8.78
CA LEU A 11 2.13 -7.00 -8.06
C LEU A 11 2.11 -8.04 -6.95
N GLY A 12 2.82 -9.12 -7.16
CA GLY A 12 3.09 -10.11 -6.12
C GLY A 12 4.38 -9.82 -5.35
N ALA A 13 4.64 -10.61 -4.32
CA ALA A 13 5.81 -10.46 -3.43
C ALA A 13 7.16 -10.80 -4.11
N THR A 14 7.17 -11.47 -5.26
CA THR A 14 8.39 -11.90 -5.97
C THR A 14 8.45 -11.44 -7.41
N SER A 15 7.31 -11.13 -7.99
CA SER A 15 7.21 -10.65 -9.38
C SER A 15 5.95 -9.82 -9.56
N GLY A 16 5.97 -8.94 -10.54
CA GLY A 16 4.81 -8.19 -11.00
C GLY A 16 4.60 -8.38 -12.50
N ARG A 17 3.44 -7.99 -12.96
CA ARG A 17 3.09 -7.96 -14.38
C ARG A 17 2.07 -6.87 -14.65
N THR A 18 2.06 -6.39 -15.89
CA THR A 18 0.95 -5.57 -16.38
C THR A 18 0.19 -6.35 -17.46
N ILE A 19 -1.10 -6.15 -17.47
CA ILE A 19 -2.04 -6.93 -18.30
C ILE A 19 -2.97 -5.94 -18.99
N LEU A 20 -3.20 -6.16 -20.28
CA LEU A 20 -4.22 -5.47 -21.03
C LEU A 20 -5.43 -6.39 -21.17
N GLY A 21 -6.57 -5.97 -20.64
CA GLY A 21 -7.84 -6.68 -20.74
C GLY A 21 -8.79 -5.98 -21.71
N SER A 22 -9.50 -6.73 -22.51
CA SER A 22 -10.58 -6.22 -23.38
C SER A 22 -11.74 -7.21 -23.44
N PHE A 23 -12.92 -6.71 -23.78
CA PHE A 23 -14.08 -7.55 -24.03
C PHE A 23 -14.36 -7.63 -25.54
N SER A 24 -14.55 -8.85 -26.02
CA SER A 24 -15.01 -9.18 -27.37
C SER A 24 -16.28 -10.00 -27.32
N GLU A 25 -16.84 -10.36 -28.47
CA GLU A 25 -17.98 -11.29 -28.55
C GLU A 25 -17.66 -12.66 -27.93
N GLY A 26 -16.39 -13.06 -27.91
CA GLY A 26 -15.91 -14.30 -27.28
C GLY A 26 -15.73 -14.22 -25.76
N GLY A 27 -15.89 -13.04 -25.15
CA GLY A 27 -15.71 -12.80 -23.71
C GLY A 27 -14.53 -11.92 -23.36
N LEU A 28 -13.93 -12.16 -22.19
CA LEU A 28 -12.76 -11.43 -21.70
C LEU A 28 -11.48 -11.98 -22.35
N GLU A 29 -10.75 -11.08 -23.01
CA GLU A 29 -9.41 -11.35 -23.54
C GLU A 29 -8.37 -10.67 -22.69
N LEU A 30 -7.29 -11.39 -22.33
CA LEU A 30 -6.18 -10.90 -21.50
C LEU A 30 -4.88 -11.06 -22.28
N GLU A 31 -4.09 -9.98 -22.32
CA GLU A 31 -2.75 -9.95 -22.88
C GLU A 31 -1.77 -9.51 -21.79
N GLU A 32 -0.77 -10.36 -21.45
CA GLU A 32 0.33 -9.94 -20.60
C GLU A 32 1.23 -8.98 -21.38
N VAL A 33 1.37 -7.74 -20.90
CA VAL A 33 2.11 -6.67 -21.57
C VAL A 33 3.60 -6.77 -21.23
N ASN A 34 3.91 -6.86 -19.92
CA ASN A 34 5.25 -7.10 -19.42
C ASN A 34 5.19 -7.85 -18.09
N ARG A 35 6.32 -8.50 -17.77
CA ARG A 35 6.56 -9.17 -16.49
C ARG A 35 7.92 -8.76 -15.96
N PHE A 36 8.02 -8.56 -14.66
CA PHE A 36 9.24 -8.06 -14.02
C PHE A 36 9.41 -8.68 -12.62
N PRO A 37 10.66 -8.75 -12.13
CA PRO A 37 10.91 -9.18 -10.76
C PRO A 37 10.51 -8.10 -9.76
N ASN A 38 10.11 -8.53 -8.56
CA ASN A 38 9.96 -7.67 -7.40
C ASN A 38 11.01 -8.08 -6.37
N HIS A 39 12.08 -7.30 -6.27
CA HIS A 39 13.20 -7.59 -5.41
C HIS A 39 13.10 -6.83 -4.10
N LEU A 40 13.46 -7.52 -3.01
CA LEU A 40 13.71 -6.86 -1.74
C LEU A 40 15.10 -6.20 -1.79
N ILE A 41 15.18 -4.97 -1.29
CA ILE A 41 16.43 -4.26 -1.06
C ILE A 41 16.80 -4.46 0.41
N GLU A 42 17.98 -5.04 0.67
CA GLU A 42 18.51 -5.18 2.03
C GLU A 42 19.52 -4.07 2.30
N VAL A 43 19.25 -3.25 3.32
CA VAL A 43 20.14 -2.17 3.76
C VAL A 43 20.13 -2.10 5.28
N GLY A 44 21.31 -2.19 5.90
CA GLY A 44 21.46 -2.04 7.35
C GLY A 44 20.70 -3.10 8.17
N GLY A 45 20.49 -4.30 7.62
CA GLY A 45 19.72 -5.38 8.25
C GLY A 45 18.21 -5.24 8.14
N HIS A 46 17.74 -4.31 7.33
CA HIS A 46 16.32 -4.09 7.04
C HIS A 46 16.00 -4.42 5.58
N PHE A 47 14.75 -4.84 5.35
CA PHE A 47 14.22 -5.14 4.03
C PHE A 47 13.22 -4.09 3.57
N TYR A 48 13.43 -3.59 2.34
CA TYR A 48 12.60 -2.56 1.72
C TYR A 48 12.08 -3.05 0.36
N TRP A 49 10.92 -2.52 -0.05
CA TRP A 49 10.47 -2.58 -1.44
C TRP A 49 11.04 -1.40 -2.21
N ASP A 50 11.47 -1.62 -3.44
CA ASP A 50 11.84 -0.54 -4.36
C ASP A 50 10.58 -0.01 -5.06
N ILE A 51 9.87 0.90 -4.39
CA ILE A 51 8.63 1.47 -4.91
C ILE A 51 8.86 2.24 -6.22
N TYR A 52 10.03 2.84 -6.39
CA TYR A 52 10.35 3.58 -7.62
C TYR A 52 10.61 2.65 -8.79
N ALA A 53 11.26 1.51 -8.58
CA ALA A 53 11.41 0.50 -9.62
C ALA A 53 10.05 -0.09 -10.01
N LEU A 54 9.17 -0.37 -9.03
CA LEU A 54 7.81 -0.84 -9.30
C LEU A 54 7.03 0.19 -10.14
N TYR A 55 7.09 1.46 -9.78
CA TYR A 55 6.48 2.54 -10.56
C TYR A 55 7.03 2.57 -11.99
N GLN A 56 8.36 2.48 -12.15
CA GLN A 56 8.98 2.49 -13.48
C GLN A 56 8.50 1.32 -14.34
N TYR A 57 8.36 0.12 -13.77
CA TYR A 57 7.82 -1.04 -14.52
C TYR A 57 6.36 -0.83 -14.96
N VAL A 58 5.55 -0.16 -14.16
CA VAL A 58 4.17 0.23 -14.53
C VAL A 58 4.20 1.21 -15.71
N ILE A 59 5.05 2.23 -15.65
CA ILE A 59 5.24 3.21 -16.73
C ILE A 59 5.71 2.51 -18.03
N ASP A 60 6.65 1.57 -17.93
CA ASP A 60 7.14 0.84 -19.10
C ASP A 60 6.04 -0.01 -19.73
N GLY A 61 5.19 -0.67 -18.92
CA GLY A 61 4.00 -1.36 -19.42
C GLY A 61 3.02 -0.41 -20.14
N LEU A 62 2.77 0.77 -19.58
CA LEU A 62 1.92 1.79 -20.21
C LEU A 62 2.50 2.29 -21.53
N LYS A 63 3.82 2.50 -21.63
CA LYS A 63 4.48 2.88 -22.88
C LYS A 63 4.35 1.82 -23.97
N LEU A 64 4.45 0.52 -23.61
CA LEU A 64 4.26 -0.58 -24.56
C LEU A 64 2.83 -0.58 -25.14
N VAL A 65 1.83 -0.28 -24.30
CA VAL A 65 0.44 -0.19 -24.75
C VAL A 65 0.18 1.08 -25.55
N ALA A 66 0.79 2.22 -25.17
CA ALA A 66 0.62 3.49 -25.87
C ALA A 66 1.11 3.44 -27.33
N GLY A 67 2.01 2.50 -27.66
CA GLY A 67 2.47 2.24 -29.04
C GLY A 67 1.44 1.50 -29.90
N LYS A 68 0.36 0.94 -29.34
CA LYS A 68 -0.67 0.19 -30.08
C LYS A 68 -1.74 1.13 -30.61
N GLN A 69 -1.92 1.20 -31.94
CA GLN A 69 -2.85 2.13 -32.58
C GLN A 69 -4.33 1.76 -32.42
N ASP A 70 -4.61 0.49 -32.08
CA ASP A 70 -5.97 -0.05 -31.97
C ASP A 70 -6.48 -0.10 -30.50
N VAL A 71 -5.73 0.45 -29.54
CA VAL A 71 -6.02 0.38 -28.11
C VAL A 71 -6.37 1.76 -27.55
N LYS A 72 -7.46 1.82 -26.77
CA LYS A 72 -7.80 2.94 -25.91
C LYS A 72 -7.91 2.45 -24.47
N ILE A 73 -6.98 2.82 -23.60
CA ILE A 73 -7.09 2.53 -22.17
C ILE A 73 -8.21 3.40 -21.59
N VAL A 74 -9.23 2.77 -20.99
CA VAL A 74 -10.37 3.44 -20.37
C VAL A 74 -10.26 3.45 -18.83
N SER A 75 -9.46 2.56 -18.26
CA SER A 75 -9.25 2.47 -16.82
C SER A 75 -7.91 1.78 -16.50
N ILE A 76 -7.31 2.14 -15.38
CA ILE A 76 -6.14 1.49 -14.79
C ILE A 76 -6.54 0.95 -13.42
N GLY A 77 -6.26 -0.32 -13.15
CA GLY A 77 -6.42 -0.95 -11.85
C GLY A 77 -5.08 -1.46 -11.32
N ILE A 78 -4.81 -1.28 -10.04
CA ILE A 78 -3.56 -1.73 -9.40
C ILE A 78 -3.92 -2.64 -8.22
N ASP A 79 -3.44 -3.88 -8.27
CA ASP A 79 -3.50 -4.83 -7.16
C ASP A 79 -2.10 -5.16 -6.66
N THR A 80 -1.96 -5.28 -5.34
CA THR A 80 -0.69 -5.59 -4.69
C THR A 80 -0.90 -6.47 -3.46
N TRP A 81 0.21 -6.89 -2.83
CA TRP A 81 0.15 -7.43 -1.47
C TRP A 81 -0.35 -6.38 -0.47
N GLY A 82 -0.92 -6.83 0.64
CA GLY A 82 -1.43 -5.96 1.71
C GLY A 82 -0.36 -5.49 2.70
N VAL A 83 -0.79 -4.77 3.70
CA VAL A 83 -0.13 -4.35 4.94
C VAL A 83 0.99 -3.32 4.83
N ASP A 84 1.72 -3.26 3.71
CA ASP A 84 2.86 -2.34 3.56
C ASP A 84 2.40 -0.98 3.06
N PHE A 85 3.15 0.05 3.46
CA PHE A 85 2.78 1.44 3.20
C PHE A 85 4.01 2.34 3.04
N VAL A 86 3.81 3.48 2.41
CA VAL A 86 4.76 4.59 2.33
C VAL A 86 4.35 5.72 3.26
N CYS A 87 5.34 6.45 3.78
CA CYS A 87 5.16 7.70 4.46
C CYS A 87 5.38 8.85 3.47
N VAL A 88 4.40 9.73 3.33
CA VAL A 88 4.46 10.92 2.46
C VAL A 88 4.57 12.16 3.34
N GLY A 89 5.51 13.04 3.02
CA GLY A 89 5.71 14.31 3.68
C GLY A 89 4.71 15.38 3.24
N LYS A 90 4.72 16.53 3.91
CA LYS A 90 3.85 17.68 3.59
C LYS A 90 4.09 18.26 2.19
N ASP A 91 5.27 18.04 1.65
CA ASP A 91 5.67 18.44 0.30
C ASP A 91 5.22 17.47 -0.80
N GLY A 92 4.52 16.38 -0.41
CA GLY A 92 4.06 15.34 -1.33
C GLY A 92 5.12 14.31 -1.70
N HIS A 93 6.34 14.40 -1.15
CA HIS A 93 7.39 13.44 -1.44
C HIS A 93 7.36 12.24 -0.49
N LEU A 94 7.76 11.07 -1.01
CA LEU A 94 7.97 9.87 -0.18
C LEU A 94 9.20 10.11 0.71
N LEU A 95 9.03 9.90 2.02
CA LEU A 95 10.08 10.16 3.01
C LEU A 95 11.18 9.09 3.01
N ARG A 96 10.83 7.86 2.57
CA ARG A 96 11.76 6.75 2.36
C ARG A 96 11.10 5.63 1.56
N GLN A 97 11.88 4.61 1.18
CA GLN A 97 11.37 3.33 0.67
C GLN A 97 10.51 2.64 1.75
N PRO A 98 9.38 2.01 1.36
CA PRO A 98 8.55 1.27 2.31
C PRO A 98 9.28 0.04 2.85
N TYR A 99 9.15 -0.21 4.15
CA TYR A 99 9.57 -1.48 4.71
C TYR A 99 8.77 -2.63 4.08
N ALA A 100 9.43 -3.73 3.86
CA ALA A 100 8.74 -4.95 3.45
C ALA A 100 8.13 -5.65 4.68
N TYR A 101 6.98 -6.27 4.53
CA TYR A 101 6.35 -7.04 5.61
C TYR A 101 7.21 -8.22 6.14
N ARG A 102 8.25 -8.57 5.37
CA ARG A 102 9.23 -9.60 5.78
C ARG A 102 10.36 -9.06 6.64
N ASP A 103 10.39 -7.74 6.89
CA ASP A 103 11.40 -7.11 7.74
C ASP A 103 11.29 -7.61 9.19
N PRO A 104 12.40 -7.99 9.83
CA PRO A 104 12.40 -8.51 11.19
C PRO A 104 12.04 -7.47 12.26
N GLN A 105 11.93 -6.17 11.93
CA GLN A 105 11.65 -5.10 12.90
C GLN A 105 10.35 -5.31 13.68
N THR A 106 9.39 -6.06 13.12
CA THR A 106 8.11 -6.34 13.78
C THR A 106 8.13 -7.60 14.66
N ASN A 107 9.28 -8.27 14.81
CA ASN A 107 9.40 -9.37 15.73
C ASN A 107 9.13 -8.91 17.17
N GLY A 108 8.22 -9.59 17.89
CA GLY A 108 7.78 -9.20 19.22
C GLY A 108 6.82 -7.99 19.27
N ALA A 109 6.45 -7.41 18.11
CA ALA A 109 5.54 -6.26 18.07
C ALA A 109 4.12 -6.56 18.56
N PRO A 110 3.52 -7.72 18.27
CA PRO A 110 2.23 -8.09 18.84
C PRO A 110 2.24 -8.11 20.38
N GLU A 111 3.23 -8.71 21.00
CA GLU A 111 3.38 -8.79 22.45
C GLU A 111 3.50 -7.41 23.07
N ALA A 112 4.31 -6.54 22.46
CA ALA A 112 4.50 -5.16 22.89
C ALA A 112 3.20 -4.32 22.78
N LEU A 113 2.39 -4.52 21.75
CA LEU A 113 1.10 -3.84 21.61
C LEU A 113 0.08 -4.39 22.60
N PHE A 114 0.00 -5.71 22.76
CA PHE A 114 -0.99 -6.38 23.60
C PHE A 114 -0.75 -6.18 25.10
N SER A 115 0.40 -5.70 25.52
CA SER A 115 0.61 -5.19 26.88
C SER A 115 -0.21 -3.93 27.19
N ARG A 116 -0.70 -3.21 26.15
CA ARG A 116 -1.45 -1.94 26.24
C ARG A 116 -2.91 -2.08 25.81
N ILE A 117 -3.20 -2.96 24.85
CA ILE A 117 -4.55 -3.22 24.35
C ILE A 117 -4.77 -4.74 24.28
N PRO A 118 -5.86 -5.28 24.86
CA PRO A 118 -6.14 -6.70 24.79
C PRO A 118 -6.24 -7.24 23.36
N ARG A 119 -5.57 -8.36 23.09
CA ARG A 119 -5.60 -9.05 21.78
C ARG A 119 -7.02 -9.31 21.28
N SER A 120 -7.92 -9.77 22.18
CA SER A 120 -9.31 -10.05 21.86
C SER A 120 -10.05 -8.81 21.38
N LYS A 121 -9.72 -7.64 21.94
CA LYS A 121 -10.32 -6.35 21.55
C LYS A 121 -9.89 -5.94 20.16
N VAL A 122 -8.60 -6.04 19.84
CA VAL A 122 -8.08 -5.74 18.49
C VAL A 122 -8.77 -6.61 17.45
N TYR A 123 -8.87 -7.93 17.71
CA TYR A 123 -9.56 -8.84 16.81
C TYR A 123 -11.06 -8.52 16.67
N LYS A 124 -11.75 -8.24 17.77
CA LYS A 124 -13.18 -7.90 17.77
C LYS A 124 -13.48 -6.64 16.94
N LEU A 125 -12.60 -5.65 16.99
CA LEU A 125 -12.75 -4.40 16.26
C LEU A 125 -12.50 -4.60 14.77
N THR A 126 -11.46 -5.36 14.39
CA THR A 126 -10.96 -5.39 13.02
C THR A 126 -11.36 -6.63 12.23
N GLY A 127 -11.61 -7.76 12.91
CA GLY A 127 -11.89 -9.05 12.26
C GLY A 127 -10.69 -9.67 11.52
N ILE A 128 -9.50 -9.05 11.59
CA ILE A 128 -8.32 -9.46 10.84
C ILE A 128 -7.46 -10.42 11.67
N GLN A 129 -6.96 -11.47 11.05
CA GLN A 129 -5.98 -12.38 11.65
C GLN A 129 -4.75 -11.61 12.13
N ILE A 130 -4.32 -11.91 13.35
CA ILE A 130 -3.16 -11.26 13.96
C ILE A 130 -1.89 -11.90 13.39
N MET A 131 -1.18 -11.10 12.60
CA MET A 131 0.13 -11.43 12.06
C MET A 131 1.08 -10.29 12.46
N ASN A 132 2.31 -10.62 12.86
CA ASN A 132 3.28 -9.61 13.33
C ASN A 132 3.58 -8.50 12.32
N PHE A 133 3.40 -8.76 11.04
CA PHE A 133 3.64 -7.83 9.95
C PHE A 133 2.45 -6.93 9.57
N ASN A 134 1.28 -7.07 10.19
CA ASN A 134 0.16 -6.18 9.89
C ASN A 134 0.55 -4.72 10.17
N SER A 135 0.01 -3.78 9.40
CA SER A 135 0.38 -2.35 9.47
C SER A 135 0.24 -1.78 10.88
N LEU A 136 -0.74 -2.26 11.65
CA LEU A 136 -0.91 -1.91 13.07
C LEU A 136 0.39 -2.12 13.87
N PHE A 137 1.06 -3.27 13.69
CA PHE A 137 2.29 -3.59 14.40
C PHE A 137 3.51 -2.90 13.79
N GLN A 138 3.54 -2.70 12.48
CA GLN A 138 4.57 -1.92 11.82
C GLN A 138 4.57 -0.48 12.37
N LEU A 139 3.40 0.19 12.40
CA LEU A 139 3.26 1.55 12.93
C LEU A 139 3.64 1.65 14.42
N ASP A 140 3.21 0.66 15.23
CA ASP A 140 3.62 0.62 16.65
C ASP A 140 5.13 0.48 16.81
N THR A 141 5.77 -0.33 15.99
CA THR A 141 7.22 -0.50 16.00
C THR A 141 7.92 0.79 15.62
N LEU A 142 7.51 1.43 14.51
CA LEU A 142 8.08 2.70 14.08
C LEU A 142 7.94 3.78 15.16
N ARG A 143 6.78 3.86 15.81
CA ARG A 143 6.54 4.79 16.91
C ARG A 143 7.49 4.53 18.10
N ARG A 144 7.61 3.27 18.52
CA ARG A 144 8.48 2.90 19.66
C ARG A 144 9.96 3.18 19.37
N ASN A 145 10.36 3.07 18.12
CA ASN A 145 11.72 3.33 17.66
C ASN A 145 11.98 4.81 17.35
N ASN A 146 11.02 5.72 17.60
CA ASN A 146 11.12 7.14 17.26
C ASN A 146 11.51 7.38 15.80
N ASP A 147 10.87 6.64 14.90
CA ASP A 147 11.19 6.66 13.48
C ASP A 147 11.01 8.06 12.86
N SER A 148 12.03 8.54 12.18
CA SER A 148 12.06 9.90 11.64
C SER A 148 11.07 10.12 10.50
N ALA A 149 10.81 9.10 9.66
CA ALA A 149 9.82 9.21 8.60
C ALA A 149 8.41 9.26 9.19
N LEU A 150 8.11 8.44 10.22
CA LEU A 150 6.83 8.51 10.92
C LEU A 150 6.66 9.85 11.65
N ALA A 151 7.72 10.43 12.19
CA ALA A 151 7.68 11.75 12.86
C ALA A 151 7.39 12.90 11.88
N ALA A 152 7.81 12.78 10.61
CA ALA A 152 7.64 13.79 9.56
C ALA A 152 6.42 13.53 8.65
N VAL A 153 5.71 12.43 8.84
CA VAL A 153 4.62 11.99 7.95
C VAL A 153 3.43 12.97 7.97
N ASP A 154 2.91 13.28 6.80
CA ASP A 154 1.61 13.96 6.62
C ASP A 154 0.51 12.95 6.22
N LYS A 155 0.84 12.00 5.32
CA LYS A 155 -0.05 10.95 4.84
C LYS A 155 0.65 9.60 4.83
N ILE A 156 -0.13 8.56 5.05
CA ILE A 156 0.28 7.16 4.82
C ILE A 156 -0.56 6.64 3.65
N LEU A 157 0.13 6.07 2.64
CA LEU A 157 -0.51 5.43 1.50
C LEU A 157 -0.06 3.97 1.44
N PHE A 158 -0.99 3.04 1.25
CA PHE A 158 -0.64 1.65 0.97
C PHE A 158 0.01 1.52 -0.40
N ILE A 159 0.68 0.42 -0.68
CA ILE A 159 1.46 0.28 -1.92
C ILE A 159 0.65 0.59 -3.19
N PRO A 160 -0.59 0.05 -3.39
CA PRO A 160 -1.35 0.38 -4.59
C PRO A 160 -1.82 1.84 -4.61
N ASP A 161 -2.14 2.41 -3.44
CA ASP A 161 -2.52 3.81 -3.31
C ASP A 161 -1.34 4.74 -3.64
N ALA A 162 -0.13 4.36 -3.19
CA ALA A 162 1.09 5.11 -3.48
C ALA A 162 1.43 5.11 -4.97
N LEU A 163 1.31 3.96 -5.64
CA LEU A 163 1.50 3.87 -7.09
C LEU A 163 0.45 4.67 -7.86
N SER A 164 -0.81 4.62 -7.40
CA SER A 164 -1.89 5.43 -7.96
C SER A 164 -1.61 6.93 -7.77
N TYR A 165 -1.14 7.33 -6.59
CA TYR A 165 -0.71 8.70 -6.30
C TYR A 165 0.42 9.15 -7.23
N MET A 166 1.44 8.32 -7.43
CA MET A 166 2.57 8.63 -8.32
C MET A 166 2.13 8.78 -9.79
N LEU A 167 1.03 8.14 -10.19
CA LEU A 167 0.46 8.26 -11.55
C LEU A 167 -0.44 9.49 -11.72
N THR A 168 -1.18 9.87 -10.67
CA THR A 168 -2.29 10.84 -10.77
C THR A 168 -2.06 12.13 -10.02
N GLY A 169 -1.19 12.13 -9.00
CA GLY A 169 -1.05 13.23 -8.04
C GLY A 169 -2.12 13.25 -6.94
N GLU A 170 -3.09 12.32 -6.94
CA GLU A 170 -4.20 12.28 -5.99
C GLU A 170 -3.94 11.27 -4.86
N MET A 171 -3.98 11.74 -3.61
CA MET A 171 -3.78 10.92 -2.41
C MET A 171 -5.12 10.36 -1.92
N VAL A 172 -5.44 9.16 -2.34
CA VAL A 172 -6.65 8.44 -1.92
C VAL A 172 -6.24 7.12 -1.27
N THR A 173 -6.96 6.68 -0.25
CA THR A 173 -6.80 5.37 0.34
C THR A 173 -7.98 4.50 -0.04
N GLU A 174 -7.71 3.39 -0.72
CA GLU A 174 -8.72 2.43 -1.14
C GLU A 174 -9.07 1.51 0.05
N TYR A 175 -10.37 1.20 0.20
CA TYR A 175 -10.89 0.51 1.38
C TYR A 175 -10.39 -0.94 1.50
N THR A 176 -10.35 -1.69 0.40
CA THR A 176 -10.01 -3.13 0.45
C THR A 176 -8.57 -3.34 0.89
N ILE A 177 -7.63 -2.53 0.37
CA ILE A 177 -6.24 -2.58 0.82
C ILE A 177 -6.10 -2.09 2.27
N ALA A 178 -6.79 -1.01 2.64
CA ALA A 178 -6.78 -0.50 4.01
C ALA A 178 -7.32 -1.51 5.02
N SER A 179 -8.27 -2.36 4.63
CA SER A 179 -8.81 -3.41 5.50
C SER A 179 -7.76 -4.42 5.96
N THR A 180 -6.69 -4.63 5.18
CA THR A 180 -5.60 -5.55 5.54
C THR A 180 -4.73 -5.04 6.70
N ALA A 181 -4.77 -3.74 6.97
CA ALA A 181 -3.88 -3.05 7.91
C ALA A 181 -4.13 -3.40 9.39
N GLN A 182 -5.26 -4.03 9.72
CA GLN A 182 -5.73 -4.23 11.10
C GLN A 182 -5.97 -2.89 11.84
N LEU A 183 -6.38 -1.85 11.11
CA LEU A 183 -6.68 -0.50 11.59
C LEU A 183 -8.12 -0.07 11.31
N VAL A 184 -8.81 -0.81 10.45
CA VAL A 184 -10.18 -0.51 10.04
C VAL A 184 -11.16 -1.32 10.89
N ASN A 185 -12.17 -0.64 11.44
CA ASN A 185 -13.26 -1.29 12.14
C ASN A 185 -14.17 -2.04 11.15
N ALA A 186 -14.34 -3.35 11.35
CA ALA A 186 -15.08 -4.23 10.44
C ALA A 186 -16.56 -3.89 10.32
N GLN A 187 -17.16 -3.27 11.35
CA GLN A 187 -18.58 -2.91 11.35
C GLN A 187 -18.82 -1.54 10.73
N THR A 188 -18.02 -0.53 11.15
CA THR A 188 -18.20 0.86 10.68
C THR A 188 -17.52 1.13 9.35
N ARG A 189 -16.59 0.27 8.91
CA ARG A 189 -15.74 0.43 7.71
C ARG A 189 -14.89 1.70 7.73
N LYS A 190 -14.61 2.23 8.92
CA LYS A 190 -13.78 3.41 9.12
C LYS A 190 -12.54 3.05 9.92
N LEU A 191 -11.51 3.86 9.85
CA LEU A 191 -10.35 3.75 10.71
C LEU A 191 -10.80 3.77 12.17
N GLU A 192 -10.25 2.85 12.98
CA GLU A 192 -10.63 2.70 14.39
C GLU A 192 -9.82 3.71 15.25
N PRO A 193 -10.47 4.72 15.83
CA PRO A 193 -9.76 5.78 16.54
C PRO A 193 -8.94 5.27 17.73
N GLU A 194 -9.41 4.22 18.40
CA GLU A 194 -8.70 3.65 19.55
C GLU A 194 -7.39 2.99 19.14
N LEU A 195 -7.38 2.27 18.02
CA LEU A 195 -6.17 1.66 17.47
C LEU A 195 -5.22 2.72 16.94
N LEU A 196 -5.74 3.73 16.23
CA LEU A 196 -4.92 4.86 15.77
C LEU A 196 -4.25 5.57 16.94
N LYS A 197 -5.00 5.88 18.01
CA LYS A 197 -4.43 6.50 19.22
C LYS A 197 -3.32 5.66 19.85
N ALA A 198 -3.42 4.35 19.78
CA ALA A 198 -2.43 3.45 20.37
C ALA A 198 -1.11 3.43 19.60
N VAL A 199 -1.16 3.59 18.27
CA VAL A 199 0.01 3.47 17.39
C VAL A 199 0.50 4.81 16.86
N VAL A 200 -0.36 5.83 16.78
CA VAL A 200 -0.04 7.17 16.30
C VAL A 200 -0.32 8.17 17.41
N LEU A 201 0.50 8.22 18.43
CA LEU A 201 0.52 9.32 19.38
C LEU A 201 1.14 10.56 18.69
N CYS A 202 0.35 11.28 17.93
CA CYS A 202 0.51 12.61 17.36
C CYS A 202 0.21 12.66 15.85
N ILE A 203 -0.97 12.24 15.43
CA ILE A 203 -1.63 13.09 14.44
C ILE A 203 -2.10 14.28 15.29
N ARG A 204 -1.33 15.37 15.27
CA ARG A 204 -1.79 16.63 15.83
C ARG A 204 -3.16 16.90 15.22
N GLU A 205 -4.19 16.89 16.07
CA GLU A 205 -5.41 17.60 15.75
C GLU A 205 -5.00 18.99 15.35
N ARG A 206 -4.93 19.28 14.05
CA ARG A 206 -4.89 20.66 13.62
C ARG A 206 -6.22 21.23 14.03
N LYS A 207 -6.23 21.99 15.15
CA LYS A 207 -7.24 23.01 15.35
C LYS A 207 -7.28 23.79 14.05
N SER A 208 -8.44 23.77 13.40
CA SER A 208 -8.83 24.74 12.41
C SER A 208 -8.75 26.10 13.07
N GLU A 209 -7.64 26.78 12.92
CA GLU A 209 -7.62 28.22 13.11
C GLU A 209 -8.01 28.84 11.77
N HIS A 210 -9.06 29.58 11.84
CA HIS A 210 -9.91 30.31 10.89
C HIS A 210 -9.18 30.93 9.69
#